data_4101aa40ad1b4053f7e6977572c8e861
#
_entry.id   4101aa40ad1b4053f7e6977572c8e861
#
_cell.length_a   1.000
_cell.length_b   1.000
_cell.length_c   1.000
_cell.angle_alpha   90.00
_cell.angle_beta   90.00
_cell.angle_gamma   90.00
#
_symmetry.space_group_name_H-M   'P 1'
#
loop_
_entity.id
_entity.type
_entity.pdbx_description
1 polymer ?
#
loop_
_entity_poly.entity_id
_entity_poly.type
_entity_poly.pdbx_seq_one_letter_code
_entity_poly.pdbx_strand_id
1 'polypeptide(L)'
;MSRTLEEYHAEIEPMMAEGDALAATRDPATVDLVKRRITDSVLVIAAYQMFVHREVFAPMLDGADATTRARVNELKIECIALTEDLRFNVRDFVGRMETAPLDWDLVAPKVAWFNGRVREHIAHVRAALAPDLSDADHARLRAYRTAMVGVQAA
;
A
#
# COMPACT_ATOMS: atom_id res chain seq x y z
N MET A 1 -17.22 2.52 10.75
CA MET A 1 -16.31 1.44 11.17
C MET A 1 -14.91 1.76 10.65
N SER A 2 -13.90 1.69 11.51
CA SER A 2 -12.52 1.87 11.10
C SER A 2 -12.02 0.57 10.46
N ARG A 3 -11.43 0.62 9.27
CA ARG A 3 -10.81 -0.53 8.61
C ARG A 3 -9.56 -0.96 9.36
N THR A 4 -9.26 -2.24 9.34
CA THR A 4 -8.04 -2.81 9.91
C THR A 4 -6.90 -2.86 8.90
N LEU A 5 -5.68 -3.09 9.36
CA LEU A 5 -4.52 -3.29 8.49
C LEU A 5 -4.72 -4.52 7.58
N GLU A 6 -5.25 -5.60 8.14
CA GLU A 6 -5.54 -6.83 7.41
C GLU A 6 -6.60 -6.62 6.31
N GLU A 7 -7.62 -5.80 6.56
CA GLU A 7 -8.63 -5.45 5.56
C GLU A 7 -8.04 -4.61 4.42
N TYR A 8 -7.11 -3.69 4.71
CA TYR A 8 -6.38 -2.97 3.67
C TYR A 8 -5.51 -3.92 2.84
N HIS A 9 -4.75 -4.80 3.48
CA HIS A 9 -3.92 -5.77 2.76
C HIS A 9 -4.76 -6.74 1.93
N ALA A 10 -5.90 -7.21 2.45
CA ALA A 10 -6.83 -8.08 1.74
C ALA A 10 -7.50 -7.41 0.52
N GLU A 11 -7.60 -6.09 0.49
CA GLU A 11 -8.06 -5.33 -0.68
C GLU A 11 -6.93 -5.08 -1.69
N ILE A 12 -5.75 -4.71 -1.20
CA ILE A 12 -4.61 -4.33 -2.04
C ILE A 12 -4.05 -5.54 -2.80
N GLU A 13 -3.90 -6.70 -2.16
CA GLU A 13 -3.30 -7.89 -2.79
C GLU A 13 -4.06 -8.37 -4.03
N PRO A 14 -5.40 -8.55 -4.01
CA PRO A 14 -6.18 -8.91 -5.20
C PRO A 14 -6.16 -7.80 -6.27
N MET A 15 -6.17 -6.54 -5.87
CA MET A 15 -6.09 -5.40 -6.78
C MET A 15 -4.78 -5.43 -7.59
N MET A 16 -3.66 -5.72 -6.94
CA MET A 16 -2.37 -5.86 -7.62
C MET A 16 -2.33 -7.08 -8.54
N ALA A 17 -2.87 -8.22 -8.10
CA ALA A 17 -2.94 -9.42 -8.93
C ALA A 17 -3.80 -9.21 -10.18
N GLU A 18 -4.93 -8.51 -10.07
CA GLU A 18 -5.76 -8.10 -11.20
C GLU A 18 -4.99 -7.17 -12.14
N GLY A 19 -4.26 -6.19 -11.60
CA GLY A 19 -3.42 -5.29 -12.39
C GLY A 19 -2.33 -6.02 -13.17
N ASP A 20 -1.64 -6.97 -12.55
CA ASP A 20 -0.64 -7.82 -13.20
C ASP A 20 -1.27 -8.66 -14.32
N ALA A 21 -2.43 -9.26 -14.08
CA ALA A 21 -3.14 -10.08 -15.06
C ALA A 21 -3.60 -9.25 -16.27
N LEU A 22 -4.19 -8.08 -16.05
CA LEU A 22 -4.61 -7.17 -17.11
C LEU A 22 -3.42 -6.68 -17.95
N ALA A 23 -2.31 -6.30 -17.31
CA ALA A 23 -1.10 -5.89 -18.01
C ALA A 23 -0.49 -7.03 -18.85
N ALA A 24 -0.59 -8.28 -18.38
CA ALA A 24 -0.08 -9.46 -19.09
C ALA A 24 -0.91 -9.81 -20.34
N THR A 25 -2.22 -9.52 -20.35
CA THR A 25 -3.08 -9.84 -21.52
C THR A 25 -2.77 -8.99 -22.74
N ARG A 26 -2.33 -7.75 -22.56
CA ARG A 26 -2.07 -6.76 -23.61
C ARG A 26 -3.26 -6.60 -24.59
N ASP A 27 -4.47 -6.85 -24.10
CA ASP A 27 -5.68 -6.80 -24.91
C ASP A 27 -6.20 -5.37 -25.07
N PRO A 28 -6.26 -4.81 -26.30
CA PRO A 28 -6.80 -3.48 -26.54
C PRO A 28 -8.24 -3.29 -26.04
N ALA A 29 -9.05 -4.36 -25.97
CA ALA A 29 -10.42 -4.29 -25.44
C ALA A 29 -10.47 -4.00 -23.94
N THR A 30 -9.36 -4.18 -23.21
CA THR A 30 -9.29 -3.97 -21.76
C THR A 30 -8.74 -2.59 -21.36
N VAL A 31 -8.40 -1.73 -22.30
CA VAL A 31 -7.75 -0.42 -22.03
C VAL A 31 -8.55 0.44 -21.06
N ASP A 32 -9.85 0.55 -21.23
CA ASP A 32 -10.71 1.35 -20.33
C ASP A 32 -10.78 0.74 -18.93
N LEU A 33 -10.74 -0.58 -18.83
CA LEU A 33 -10.68 -1.27 -17.54
C LEU A 33 -9.34 -1.03 -16.85
N VAL A 34 -8.23 -1.13 -17.58
CA VAL A 34 -6.88 -0.82 -17.08
C VAL A 34 -6.81 0.62 -16.55
N LYS A 35 -7.30 1.58 -17.33
CA LYS A 35 -7.36 2.99 -16.94
C LYS A 35 -8.12 3.19 -15.62
N ARG A 36 -9.29 2.57 -15.49
CA ARG A 36 -10.09 2.64 -14.26
C ARG A 36 -9.36 2.01 -13.08
N ARG A 37 -8.78 0.82 -13.24
CA ARG A 37 -8.07 0.12 -12.16
C ARG A 37 -6.82 0.87 -11.70
N ILE A 38 -6.07 1.43 -12.62
CA ILE A 38 -4.92 2.29 -12.29
C ILE A 38 -5.39 3.53 -11.50
N THR A 39 -6.48 4.17 -11.91
CA THR A 39 -7.03 5.35 -11.21
C THR A 39 -7.55 4.97 -9.82
N ASP A 40 -8.29 3.87 -9.69
CA ASP A 40 -8.82 3.38 -8.41
C ASP A 40 -7.69 3.03 -7.43
N SER A 41 -6.56 2.50 -7.93
CA SER A 41 -5.41 2.15 -7.10
C SER A 41 -4.83 3.35 -6.34
N VAL A 42 -4.89 4.55 -6.92
CA VAL A 42 -4.45 5.78 -6.25
C VAL A 42 -5.26 6.03 -4.98
N LEU A 43 -6.57 5.87 -5.06
CA LEU A 43 -7.47 6.10 -3.92
C LEU A 43 -7.23 5.08 -2.80
N VAL A 44 -7.10 3.81 -3.17
CA VAL A 44 -6.87 2.72 -2.20
C VAL A 44 -5.52 2.87 -1.51
N ILE A 45 -4.45 3.12 -2.26
CA ILE A 45 -3.10 3.28 -1.70
C ILE A 45 -2.99 4.57 -0.88
N ALA A 46 -3.63 5.67 -1.29
CA ALA A 46 -3.66 6.89 -0.50
C ALA A 46 -4.40 6.70 0.83
N ALA A 47 -5.53 5.99 0.82
CA ALA A 47 -6.27 5.66 2.04
C ALA A 47 -5.44 4.74 2.96
N TYR A 48 -4.78 3.74 2.40
CA TYR A 48 -3.84 2.89 3.14
C TYR A 48 -2.70 3.70 3.76
N GLN A 49 -2.08 4.60 3.02
CA GLN A 49 -1.02 5.48 3.55
C GLN A 49 -1.49 6.27 4.76
N MET A 50 -2.65 6.94 4.64
CA MET A 50 -3.20 7.72 5.75
C MET A 50 -3.46 6.84 6.98
N PHE A 51 -4.03 5.66 6.76
CA PHE A 51 -4.32 4.71 7.82
C PHE A 51 -3.05 4.23 8.51
N VAL A 52 -2.07 3.70 7.76
CA VAL A 52 -0.87 3.10 8.33
C VAL A 52 -0.01 4.13 9.08
N HIS A 53 0.06 5.36 8.60
CA HIS A 53 0.79 6.44 9.30
C HIS A 53 0.15 6.81 10.62
N ARG A 54 -1.18 6.92 10.65
CA ARG A 54 -1.91 7.35 11.85
C ARG A 54 -2.13 6.21 12.85
N GLU A 55 -2.55 5.06 12.37
CA GLU A 55 -3.05 3.97 13.22
C GLU A 55 -2.01 2.88 13.50
N VAL A 56 -0.90 2.85 12.72
CA VAL A 56 0.18 1.87 12.90
C VAL A 56 1.48 2.54 13.30
N PHE A 57 2.01 3.43 12.47
CA PHE A 57 3.34 4.01 12.72
C PHE A 57 3.37 5.00 13.88
N ALA A 58 2.36 5.85 14.03
CA ALA A 58 2.33 6.81 15.12
C ALA A 58 2.30 6.13 16.51
N PRO A 59 1.45 5.12 16.76
CA PRO A 59 1.50 4.35 18.00
C PRO A 59 2.82 3.61 18.22
N MET A 60 3.46 3.09 17.17
CA MET A 60 4.77 2.42 17.30
C MET A 60 5.90 3.37 17.68
N LEU A 61 5.80 4.65 17.35
CA LEU A 61 6.81 5.65 17.69
C LEU A 61 6.69 6.16 19.12
N ASP A 62 5.53 5.99 19.74
CA ASP A 62 5.27 6.46 21.10
C ASP A 62 6.14 5.68 22.10
N GLY A 63 7.10 6.40 22.74
CA GLY A 63 8.08 5.84 23.67
C GLY A 63 9.00 4.76 23.07
N ALA A 64 9.16 4.71 21.74
CA ALA A 64 10.00 3.71 21.06
C ALA A 64 11.49 3.95 21.35
N ASP A 65 12.26 2.84 21.36
CA ASP A 65 13.72 2.90 21.37
C ASP A 65 14.28 3.41 20.03
N ALA A 66 15.60 3.65 19.97
CA ALA A 66 16.24 4.21 18.78
C ALA A 66 16.13 3.26 17.56
N THR A 67 16.21 1.96 17.76
CA THR A 67 16.14 0.95 16.70
C THR A 67 14.74 0.88 16.10
N THR A 68 13.71 0.79 16.94
CA THR A 68 12.30 0.80 16.50
C THR A 68 11.97 2.10 15.79
N ARG A 69 12.43 3.24 16.33
CA ARG A 69 12.22 4.56 15.73
C ARG A 69 12.82 4.66 14.33
N ALA A 70 14.07 4.20 14.15
CA ALA A 70 14.74 4.20 12.85
C ALA A 70 13.96 3.35 11.85
N ARG A 71 13.57 2.12 12.23
CA ARG A 71 12.81 1.21 11.37
C ARG A 71 11.45 1.77 10.97
N VAL A 72 10.70 2.33 11.89
CA VAL A 72 9.39 2.94 11.59
C VAL A 72 9.54 4.16 10.66
N ASN A 73 10.58 4.97 10.85
CA ASN A 73 10.85 6.10 9.96
C ASN A 73 11.20 5.64 8.53
N GLU A 74 11.95 4.56 8.37
CA GLU A 74 12.21 3.94 7.06
C GLU A 74 10.90 3.50 6.38
N LEU A 75 10.01 2.82 7.12
CA LEU A 75 8.70 2.40 6.60
C LEU A 75 7.82 3.58 6.21
N LYS A 76 7.85 4.67 6.97
CA LYS A 76 7.12 5.91 6.63
C LYS A 76 7.63 6.51 5.32
N ILE A 77 8.94 6.61 5.15
CA ILE A 77 9.56 7.13 3.92
C ILE A 77 9.21 6.24 2.73
N GLU A 78 9.31 4.92 2.89
CA GLU A 78 8.95 3.94 1.86
C GLU A 78 7.49 4.09 1.43
N CYS A 79 6.57 4.19 2.40
CA CYS A 79 5.14 4.36 2.15
C CYS A 79 4.83 5.66 1.39
N ILE A 80 5.46 6.77 1.78
CA ILE A 80 5.30 8.07 1.10
C ILE A 80 5.82 7.99 -0.33
N ALA A 81 7.01 7.44 -0.53
CA ALA A 81 7.61 7.29 -1.85
C ALA A 81 6.72 6.46 -2.79
N LEU A 82 6.17 5.35 -2.32
CA LEU A 82 5.23 4.53 -3.10
C LEU A 82 4.00 5.32 -3.55
N THR A 83 3.43 6.12 -2.66
CA THR A 83 2.22 6.89 -2.96
C THR A 83 2.51 8.01 -3.97
N GLU A 84 3.62 8.70 -3.83
CA GLU A 84 4.02 9.76 -4.76
C GLU A 84 4.40 9.20 -6.13
N ASP A 85 5.13 8.10 -6.17
CA ASP A 85 5.48 7.41 -7.44
C ASP A 85 4.22 6.94 -8.16
N LEU A 86 3.22 6.40 -7.43
CA LEU A 86 1.95 6.00 -8.02
C LEU A 86 1.21 7.19 -8.62
N ARG A 87 1.05 8.27 -7.87
CA ARG A 87 0.37 9.48 -8.33
C ARG A 87 1.02 10.06 -9.59
N PHE A 88 2.34 10.13 -9.60
CA PHE A 88 3.10 10.63 -10.74
C PHE A 88 2.88 9.75 -11.97
N ASN A 89 3.06 8.44 -11.84
CA ASN A 89 2.91 7.51 -12.96
C ASN A 89 1.48 7.46 -13.49
N VAL A 90 0.47 7.47 -12.62
CA VAL A 90 -0.94 7.49 -13.04
C VAL A 90 -1.27 8.76 -13.81
N ARG A 91 -0.81 9.91 -13.35
CA ARG A 91 -1.01 11.19 -14.07
C ARG A 91 -0.37 11.15 -15.45
N ASP A 92 0.87 10.65 -15.55
CA ASP A 92 1.58 10.52 -16.83
C ASP A 92 0.84 9.57 -17.78
N PHE A 93 0.42 8.41 -17.32
CA PHE A 93 -0.31 7.43 -18.13
C PHE A 93 -1.67 7.92 -18.59
N VAL A 94 -2.46 8.49 -17.70
CA VAL A 94 -3.79 9.03 -18.04
C VAL A 94 -3.65 10.13 -19.05
N GLY A 95 -2.70 11.06 -18.88
CA GLY A 95 -2.43 12.13 -19.83
C GLY A 95 -2.01 11.62 -21.21
N ARG A 96 -1.15 10.59 -21.28
CA ARG A 96 -0.75 9.98 -22.55
C ARG A 96 -1.90 9.27 -23.25
N MET A 97 -2.78 8.59 -22.51
CA MET A 97 -3.94 7.89 -23.08
C MET A 97 -5.02 8.82 -23.65
N GLU A 98 -4.99 10.10 -23.32
CA GLU A 98 -5.87 11.11 -23.94
C GLU A 98 -5.50 11.42 -25.40
N THR A 99 -4.23 11.24 -25.76
CA THR A 99 -3.68 11.64 -27.05
C THR A 99 -3.13 10.48 -27.89
N ALA A 100 -2.93 9.31 -27.32
CA ALA A 100 -2.34 8.15 -27.98
C ALA A 100 -2.90 6.83 -27.42
N PRO A 101 -2.86 5.71 -28.19
CA PRO A 101 -3.17 4.38 -27.68
C PRO A 101 -2.26 3.99 -26.49
N LEU A 102 -2.74 3.10 -25.63
CA LEU A 102 -1.95 2.56 -24.53
C LEU A 102 -0.73 1.79 -25.05
N ASP A 103 0.45 2.20 -24.64
CA ASP A 103 1.69 1.50 -24.90
C ASP A 103 1.95 0.43 -23.84
N TRP A 104 1.61 -0.81 -24.18
CA TRP A 104 1.77 -1.95 -23.27
C TRP A 104 3.22 -2.25 -22.90
N ASP A 105 4.18 -1.95 -23.79
CA ASP A 105 5.61 -2.17 -23.52
C ASP A 105 6.14 -1.17 -22.50
N LEU A 106 5.49 -0.02 -22.38
CA LEU A 106 5.77 0.97 -21.35
C LEU A 106 5.02 0.68 -20.04
N VAL A 107 3.74 0.34 -20.13
CA VAL A 107 2.84 0.22 -18.96
C VAL A 107 3.06 -1.08 -18.19
N ALA A 108 3.16 -2.22 -18.88
CA ALA A 108 3.23 -3.52 -18.22
C ALA A 108 4.45 -3.66 -17.27
N PRO A 109 5.68 -3.27 -17.66
CA PRO A 109 6.82 -3.30 -16.74
C PRO A 109 6.66 -2.36 -15.55
N LYS A 110 6.03 -1.21 -15.72
CA LYS A 110 5.81 -0.25 -14.62
C LYS A 110 4.75 -0.74 -13.64
N VAL A 111 3.68 -1.39 -14.11
CA VAL A 111 2.69 -2.04 -13.25
C VAL A 111 3.36 -3.14 -12.43
N ALA A 112 4.14 -4.01 -13.06
CA ALA A 112 4.83 -5.10 -12.38
C ALA A 112 5.84 -4.56 -11.33
N TRP A 113 6.61 -3.53 -11.67
CA TRP A 113 7.56 -2.90 -10.77
C TRP A 113 6.86 -2.27 -9.56
N PHE A 114 5.80 -1.49 -9.81
CA PHE A 114 5.05 -0.84 -8.73
C PHE A 114 4.40 -1.88 -7.80
N ASN A 115 3.71 -2.88 -8.36
CA ASN A 115 3.08 -3.95 -7.58
C ASN A 115 4.11 -4.73 -6.76
N GLY A 116 5.29 -4.98 -7.30
CA GLY A 116 6.41 -5.59 -6.57
C GLY A 116 6.80 -4.76 -5.35
N ARG A 117 6.93 -3.45 -5.49
CA ARG A 117 7.27 -2.53 -4.40
C ARG A 117 6.18 -2.46 -3.33
N VAL A 118 4.90 -2.48 -3.72
CA VAL A 118 3.80 -2.50 -2.75
C VAL A 118 3.81 -3.79 -1.94
N ARG A 119 4.01 -4.95 -2.60
CA ARG A 119 4.12 -6.25 -1.89
C ARG A 119 5.30 -6.27 -0.92
N GLU A 120 6.43 -5.72 -1.33
CA GLU A 120 7.62 -5.59 -0.48
C GLU A 120 7.32 -4.70 0.74
N HIS A 121 6.69 -3.55 0.54
CA HIS A 121 6.28 -2.66 1.64
C HIS A 121 5.33 -3.36 2.62
N ILE A 122 4.32 -4.06 2.12
CA ILE A 122 3.39 -4.84 2.97
C ILE A 122 4.17 -5.90 3.77
N ALA A 123 5.12 -6.59 3.16
CA ALA A 123 5.96 -7.56 3.85
C ALA A 123 6.83 -6.91 4.93
N HIS A 124 7.41 -5.73 4.66
CA HIS A 124 8.19 -4.96 5.64
C HIS A 124 7.33 -4.51 6.83
N VAL A 125 6.11 -4.02 6.58
CA VAL A 125 5.16 -3.64 7.65
C VAL A 125 4.78 -4.87 8.48
N ARG A 126 4.47 -5.98 7.86
CA ARG A 126 4.17 -7.25 8.56
C ARG A 126 5.35 -7.72 9.41
N ALA A 127 6.58 -7.65 8.89
CA ALA A 127 7.79 -8.00 9.62
C ALA A 127 8.02 -7.08 10.83
N ALA A 128 7.79 -5.78 10.70
CA ALA A 128 7.89 -4.83 11.81
C ALA A 128 6.84 -5.08 12.91
N LEU A 129 5.73 -5.72 12.58
CA LEU A 129 4.66 -6.11 13.51
C LEU A 129 4.80 -7.56 14.04
N ALA A 130 5.86 -8.29 13.64
CA ALA A 130 6.09 -9.68 13.98
C ALA A 130 6.70 -9.87 15.39
N PRO A 131 6.76 -11.14 15.91
CA PRO A 131 7.21 -11.47 17.27
C PRO A 131 8.65 -11.07 17.67
N ASP A 132 9.50 -10.65 16.73
CA ASP A 132 10.89 -10.25 16.99
C ASP A 132 11.05 -8.83 17.56
N LEU A 133 9.95 -8.11 17.73
CA LEU A 133 9.94 -6.80 18.37
C LEU A 133 10.14 -6.93 19.89
N SER A 134 10.68 -5.88 20.52
CA SER A 134 10.85 -5.85 21.95
C SER A 134 9.53 -6.10 22.71
N ASP A 135 9.60 -6.60 23.96
CA ASP A 135 8.42 -6.84 24.79
C ASP A 135 7.54 -5.58 24.95
N ALA A 136 8.17 -4.40 25.00
CA ALA A 136 7.47 -3.13 25.07
C ALA A 136 6.69 -2.83 23.78
N ASP A 137 7.28 -3.12 22.62
CA ASP A 137 6.63 -2.95 21.32
C ASP A 137 5.50 -3.98 21.14
N HIS A 138 5.69 -5.21 21.61
CA HIS A 138 4.62 -6.21 21.66
C HIS A 138 3.44 -5.79 22.53
N ALA A 139 3.71 -5.20 23.70
CA ALA A 139 2.65 -4.72 24.59
C ALA A 139 1.82 -3.61 23.92
N ARG A 140 2.47 -2.70 23.21
CA ARG A 140 1.82 -1.62 22.45
C ARG A 140 0.99 -2.15 21.29
N LEU A 141 1.52 -3.11 20.53
CA LEU A 141 0.80 -3.74 19.43
C LEU A 141 -0.41 -4.53 19.92
N ARG A 142 -0.29 -5.21 21.06
CA ARG A 142 -1.43 -5.89 21.71
C ARG A 142 -2.49 -4.88 22.13
N ALA A 143 -2.10 -3.78 22.77
CA ALA A 143 -3.03 -2.71 23.16
C ALA A 143 -3.72 -2.08 21.94
N TYR A 144 -2.97 -1.83 20.87
CA TYR A 144 -3.50 -1.34 19.61
C TYR A 144 -4.50 -2.31 18.98
N ARG A 145 -4.15 -3.60 18.86
CA ARG A 145 -5.05 -4.64 18.34
C ARG A 145 -6.33 -4.76 19.19
N THR A 146 -6.21 -4.69 20.50
CA THR A 146 -7.37 -4.74 21.41
C THR A 146 -8.27 -3.53 21.22
N ALA A 147 -7.71 -2.33 21.09
CA ALA A 147 -8.47 -1.11 20.82
C ALA A 147 -9.19 -1.19 19.46
N MET A 148 -8.54 -1.72 18.43
CA MET A 148 -9.15 -1.91 17.10
C MET A 148 -10.28 -2.92 17.10
N VAL A 149 -10.15 -4.01 17.84
CA VAL A 149 -11.21 -5.03 18.01
C VAL A 149 -12.37 -4.46 18.82
N GLY A 150 -12.09 -3.66 19.86
CA GLY A 150 -13.12 -3.00 20.67
C GLY A 150 -13.97 -2.00 19.88
N VAL A 151 -13.38 -1.30 18.92
CA VAL A 151 -14.11 -0.38 18.02
C VAL A 151 -15.00 -1.13 17.02
N GLN A 152 -14.64 -2.37 16.67
CA GLN A 152 -15.46 -3.22 15.79
C GLN A 152 -16.62 -3.91 16.51
N ALA A 153 -16.52 -4.08 17.84
CA ALA A 153 -17.55 -4.74 18.66
C ALA A 153 -18.60 -3.77 19.24
N ALA A 154 -18.38 -2.47 19.08
CA ALA A 154 -19.30 -1.41 19.51
C ALA A 154 -20.06 -0.83 18.30
#